data_57b34b80080e03862b4b261b4fce521f
#
_entry.id   57b34b80080e03862b4b261b4fce521f
#
_cell.length_a   1.000
_cell.length_b   1.000
_cell.length_c   1.000
_cell.angle_alpha   90.00
_cell.angle_beta   90.00
_cell.angle_gamma   90.00
#
_symmetry.space_group_name_H-M   'P 1'
#
loop_
_entity.id
_entity.type
_entity.pdbx_description
1 polymer ?
#
loop_
_entity_poly.entity_id
_entity_poly.type
_entity_poly.pdbx_seq_one_letter_code
_entity_poly.pdbx_strand_id
1 'polypeptide(L)'
;MKIGIIAAMEQELVLLVEQLENKVEETVLGNTYYTGRLGKHNVVLVQSGVGKVMSAMSVAVLADHFGVDALINTGSAGAVAPGLKIGDVVVASKLAYHDVDLTAFGYDYGQMSMQPLYFESDSTFVETFEKVLAQASIDSKIGLIATGDSFIAGQDKIDAIKAHFPEVLAVEMEGAAIAQAAHSVKKPFIVVRAMSDTAAHDANITFDEFIIQAGKQSAAILVEFLKELA
;
A
#
# COMPACT_ATOMS: atom_id res chain seq x y z
N MET A 1 -7.42 10.57 -16.27
CA MET A 1 -7.47 9.22 -15.67
C MET A 1 -8.36 9.27 -14.44
N LYS A 2 -9.12 8.21 -14.14
CA LYS A 2 -9.87 8.03 -12.88
C LYS A 2 -9.11 7.06 -11.98
N ILE A 3 -8.69 7.48 -10.81
CA ILE A 3 -7.76 6.74 -9.95
C ILE A 3 -8.46 6.33 -8.66
N GLY A 4 -8.42 5.04 -8.34
CA GLY A 4 -8.84 4.51 -7.04
C GLY A 4 -7.69 4.59 -6.04
N ILE A 5 -7.92 5.20 -4.88
CA ILE A 5 -6.93 5.34 -3.82
C ILE A 5 -7.47 4.65 -2.56
N ILE A 6 -6.69 3.71 -2.05
CA ILE A 6 -7.05 2.86 -0.93
C ILE A 6 -6.11 3.16 0.23
N ALA A 7 -6.67 3.48 1.39
CA ALA A 7 -5.98 3.52 2.66
C ALA A 7 -6.67 2.61 3.68
N ALA A 8 -5.95 1.98 4.57
CA ALA A 8 -6.54 1.05 5.53
C ALA A 8 -7.24 1.76 6.67
N MET A 9 -6.72 2.90 7.10
CA MET A 9 -7.15 3.61 8.31
C MET A 9 -7.49 5.07 8.02
N GLU A 10 -8.29 5.66 8.93
CA GLU A 10 -8.71 7.06 8.85
C GLU A 10 -7.54 8.03 8.83
N GLN A 11 -6.52 7.80 9.66
CA GLN A 11 -5.33 8.65 9.78
C GLN A 11 -4.54 8.78 8.47
N GLU A 12 -4.65 7.78 7.60
CA GLU A 12 -4.00 7.74 6.30
C GLU A 12 -4.83 8.44 5.21
N LEU A 13 -6.15 8.52 5.40
CA LEU A 13 -7.09 9.00 4.38
C LEU A 13 -7.55 10.44 4.58
N VAL A 14 -7.69 10.90 5.82
CA VAL A 14 -8.36 12.17 6.17
C VAL A 14 -7.84 13.37 5.39
N LEU A 15 -6.52 13.50 5.25
CA LEU A 15 -5.91 14.63 4.54
C LEU A 15 -6.18 14.62 3.03
N LEU A 16 -6.32 13.45 2.43
CA LEU A 16 -6.68 13.32 1.01
C LEU A 16 -8.14 13.71 0.80
N VAL A 17 -9.03 13.30 1.72
CA VAL A 17 -10.46 13.64 1.67
C VAL A 17 -10.68 15.14 1.85
N GLU A 18 -9.91 15.80 2.73
CA GLU A 18 -9.98 17.25 2.93
C GLU A 18 -9.54 18.07 1.70
N GLN A 19 -8.66 17.50 0.87
CA GLN A 19 -8.16 18.16 -0.35
C GLN A 19 -9.04 17.90 -1.59
N LEU A 20 -10.08 17.06 -1.47
CA LEU A 20 -10.96 16.76 -2.60
C LEU A 20 -11.79 17.97 -3.04
N GLU A 21 -11.62 18.37 -4.29
CA GLU A 21 -12.52 19.29 -4.96
C GLU A 21 -13.78 18.56 -5.42
N ASN A 22 -14.95 19.21 -5.28
CA ASN A 22 -16.26 18.67 -5.68
C ASN A 22 -16.58 17.30 -5.07
N LYS A 23 -16.26 17.15 -3.77
CA LYS A 23 -16.43 15.91 -3.02
C LYS A 23 -17.86 15.44 -2.99
N VAL A 24 -18.08 14.16 -3.33
CA VAL A 24 -19.34 13.43 -3.16
C VAL A 24 -19.04 12.14 -2.39
N GLU A 25 -19.93 11.79 -1.47
CA GLU A 25 -19.83 10.59 -0.64
C GLU A 25 -20.88 9.56 -1.08
N GLU A 26 -20.46 8.31 -1.18
CA GLU A 26 -21.32 7.17 -1.47
C GLU A 26 -20.93 5.98 -0.61
N THR A 27 -21.90 5.31 0.01
CA THR A 27 -21.66 4.09 0.78
C THR A 27 -21.96 2.86 -0.09
N VAL A 28 -20.96 2.01 -0.28
CA VAL A 28 -21.07 0.76 -1.04
C VAL A 28 -20.49 -0.38 -0.21
N LEU A 29 -21.24 -1.46 -0.03
CA LEU A 29 -20.86 -2.65 0.76
C LEU A 29 -20.30 -2.33 2.16
N GLY A 30 -20.85 -1.29 2.81
CA GLY A 30 -20.50 -0.89 4.17
C GLY A 30 -19.32 0.08 4.28
N ASN A 31 -18.58 0.36 3.19
CA ASN A 31 -17.51 1.35 3.15
C ASN A 31 -17.98 2.65 2.51
N THR A 32 -17.45 3.78 2.99
CA THR A 32 -17.69 5.09 2.38
C THR A 32 -16.61 5.38 1.33
N TYR A 33 -17.07 5.71 0.14
CA TYR A 33 -16.26 6.12 -1.00
C TYR A 33 -16.42 7.62 -1.22
N TYR A 34 -15.30 8.32 -1.35
CA TYR A 34 -15.27 9.76 -1.61
C TYR A 34 -14.81 9.99 -3.04
N THR A 35 -15.72 10.46 -3.90
CA THR A 35 -15.37 10.83 -5.27
C THR A 35 -15.12 12.33 -5.35
N GLY A 36 -14.20 12.73 -6.22
CA GLY A 36 -13.86 14.14 -6.42
C GLY A 36 -12.68 14.32 -7.34
N ARG A 37 -12.00 15.47 -7.23
CA ARG A 37 -10.79 15.78 -7.98
C ARG A 37 -9.63 16.07 -7.05
N LEU A 38 -8.46 15.54 -7.40
CA LEU A 38 -7.17 15.96 -6.85
C LEU A 38 -6.30 16.41 -8.03
N GLY A 39 -6.02 17.70 -8.13
CA GLY A 39 -5.35 18.29 -9.28
C GLY A 39 -6.10 18.04 -10.59
N LYS A 40 -5.44 17.39 -11.57
CA LYS A 40 -6.05 17.10 -12.89
C LYS A 40 -6.78 15.76 -12.97
N HIS A 41 -6.75 14.93 -11.92
CA HIS A 41 -7.32 13.59 -11.93
C HIS A 41 -8.66 13.53 -11.20
N ASN A 42 -9.58 12.73 -11.75
CA ASN A 42 -10.74 12.27 -11.00
C ASN A 42 -10.27 11.14 -10.08
N VAL A 43 -10.64 11.19 -8.81
CA VAL A 43 -10.23 10.19 -7.83
C VAL A 43 -11.42 9.61 -7.08
N VAL A 44 -11.27 8.39 -6.63
CA VAL A 44 -12.17 7.71 -5.70
C VAL A 44 -11.34 7.23 -4.52
N LEU A 45 -11.54 7.84 -3.37
CA LEU A 45 -10.86 7.49 -2.12
C LEU A 45 -11.72 6.53 -1.32
N VAL A 46 -11.10 5.55 -0.65
CA VAL A 46 -11.78 4.64 0.28
C VAL A 46 -10.91 4.28 1.46
N GLN A 47 -11.52 4.27 2.65
CA GLN A 47 -10.97 3.56 3.80
C GLN A 47 -11.41 2.10 3.71
N SER A 48 -10.46 1.21 3.42
CA SER A 48 -10.78 -0.22 3.27
C SER A 48 -11.09 -0.92 4.61
N GLY A 49 -10.43 -0.50 5.68
CA GLY A 49 -10.20 -1.31 6.87
C GLY A 49 -8.94 -2.15 6.72
N VAL A 50 -8.48 -2.70 7.85
CA VAL A 50 -7.22 -3.46 7.94
C VAL A 50 -7.40 -4.89 7.44
N GLY A 51 -6.37 -5.39 6.74
CA GLY A 51 -6.25 -6.78 6.34
C GLY A 51 -6.66 -7.09 4.90
N LYS A 52 -6.30 -8.27 4.47
CA LYS A 52 -6.35 -8.73 3.07
C LYS A 52 -7.77 -8.73 2.48
N VAL A 53 -8.76 -9.20 3.23
CA VAL A 53 -10.14 -9.34 2.73
C VAL A 53 -10.75 -7.98 2.44
N MET A 54 -10.67 -7.05 3.40
CA MET A 54 -11.30 -5.73 3.30
C MET A 54 -10.67 -4.89 2.19
N SER A 55 -9.35 -4.97 2.05
CA SER A 55 -8.63 -4.27 0.99
C SER A 55 -8.94 -4.82 -0.40
N ALA A 56 -9.01 -6.14 -0.57
CA ALA A 56 -9.40 -6.76 -1.85
C ALA A 56 -10.84 -6.44 -2.25
N MET A 57 -11.78 -6.42 -1.29
CA MET A 57 -13.17 -5.99 -1.53
C MET A 57 -13.23 -4.55 -2.05
N SER A 58 -12.41 -3.66 -1.49
CA SER A 58 -12.33 -2.27 -1.94
C SER A 58 -11.86 -2.17 -3.40
N VAL A 59 -10.89 -2.99 -3.82
CA VAL A 59 -10.45 -3.06 -5.22
C VAL A 59 -11.59 -3.48 -6.14
N ALA A 60 -12.36 -4.50 -5.77
CA ALA A 60 -13.49 -4.97 -6.57
C ALA A 60 -14.53 -3.86 -6.79
N VAL A 61 -14.88 -3.12 -5.73
CA VAL A 61 -15.84 -1.99 -5.82
C VAL A 61 -15.27 -0.85 -6.68
N LEU A 62 -14.00 -0.48 -6.47
CA LEU A 62 -13.34 0.56 -7.26
C LEU A 62 -13.29 0.21 -8.74
N ALA A 63 -13.00 -1.04 -9.08
CA ALA A 63 -12.89 -1.47 -10.47
C ALA A 63 -14.25 -1.62 -11.16
N ASP A 64 -15.23 -2.24 -10.51
CA ASP A 64 -16.53 -2.59 -11.10
C ASP A 64 -17.53 -1.46 -10.98
N HIS A 65 -17.76 -0.94 -9.77
CA HIS A 65 -18.79 0.09 -9.52
C HIS A 65 -18.32 1.48 -9.97
N PHE A 66 -17.09 1.87 -9.59
CA PHE A 66 -16.57 3.20 -9.92
C PHE A 66 -15.82 3.25 -11.25
N GLY A 67 -15.44 2.12 -11.85
CA GLY A 67 -14.75 2.05 -13.14
C GLY A 67 -13.42 2.80 -13.16
N VAL A 68 -12.59 2.64 -12.12
CA VAL A 68 -11.28 3.29 -12.06
C VAL A 68 -10.31 2.72 -13.10
N ASP A 69 -9.40 3.55 -13.60
CA ASP A 69 -8.39 3.16 -14.58
C ASP A 69 -7.16 2.56 -13.92
N ALA A 70 -6.83 2.99 -12.71
CA ALA A 70 -5.66 2.61 -11.95
C ALA A 70 -5.94 2.60 -10.45
N LEU A 71 -5.07 1.92 -9.69
CA LEU A 71 -5.19 1.75 -8.25
C LEU A 71 -3.91 2.18 -7.53
N ILE A 72 -4.06 2.92 -6.45
CA ILE A 72 -2.96 3.31 -5.55
C ILE A 72 -3.33 2.87 -4.14
N ASN A 73 -2.43 2.15 -3.50
CA ASN A 73 -2.53 1.91 -2.06
C ASN A 73 -1.47 2.76 -1.34
N THR A 74 -1.92 3.53 -0.39
CA THR A 74 -1.08 4.41 0.44
C THR A 74 -1.32 4.10 1.90
N GLY A 75 -0.32 4.30 2.74
CA GLY A 75 -0.43 4.05 4.18
C GLY A 75 0.91 3.87 4.87
N SER A 76 0.87 3.26 6.03
CA SER A 76 2.02 2.97 6.89
C SER A 76 2.52 1.53 6.74
N ALA A 77 3.74 1.25 7.17
CA ALA A 77 4.33 -0.08 7.24
C ALA A 77 5.45 -0.15 8.29
N GLY A 78 5.74 -1.37 8.74
CA GLY A 78 6.92 -1.66 9.56
C GLY A 78 8.17 -1.87 8.71
N ALA A 79 9.24 -1.14 9.00
CA ALA A 79 10.53 -1.29 8.35
C ALA A 79 11.22 -2.59 8.77
N VAL A 80 11.68 -3.38 7.80
CA VAL A 80 12.38 -4.66 8.01
C VAL A 80 13.82 -4.62 7.50
N ALA A 81 14.07 -3.90 6.41
CA ALA A 81 15.40 -3.79 5.84
C ALA A 81 16.32 -2.92 6.70
N PRO A 82 17.60 -3.28 6.85
CA PRO A 82 18.57 -2.45 7.54
C PRO A 82 18.66 -1.03 6.94
N GLY A 83 18.78 -0.04 7.83
CA GLY A 83 18.96 1.36 7.45
C GLY A 83 17.68 2.11 7.11
N LEU A 84 16.53 1.47 7.06
CA LEU A 84 15.24 2.17 7.04
C LEU A 84 14.90 2.68 8.44
N LYS A 85 14.36 3.90 8.48
CA LYS A 85 13.97 4.62 9.70
C LYS A 85 12.51 5.02 9.63
N ILE A 86 11.93 5.36 10.77
CA ILE A 86 10.60 5.99 10.82
C ILE A 86 10.63 7.27 9.99
N GLY A 87 9.61 7.43 9.15
CA GLY A 87 9.49 8.53 8.20
C GLY A 87 10.11 8.25 6.83
N ASP A 88 10.96 7.23 6.65
CA ASP A 88 11.40 6.82 5.33
C ASP A 88 10.21 6.26 4.51
N VAL A 89 10.35 6.26 3.19
CA VAL A 89 9.31 5.77 2.29
C VAL A 89 9.78 4.54 1.52
N VAL A 90 8.92 3.55 1.42
CA VAL A 90 9.12 2.38 0.55
C VAL A 90 8.08 2.40 -0.56
N VAL A 91 8.56 2.39 -1.81
CA VAL A 91 7.76 2.19 -3.01
C VAL A 91 7.87 0.72 -3.40
N ALA A 92 6.77 0.01 -3.44
CA ALA A 92 6.78 -1.38 -3.86
C ALA A 92 7.04 -1.49 -5.36
N SER A 93 8.15 -2.09 -5.77
CA SER A 93 8.30 -2.57 -7.14
C SER A 93 7.56 -3.90 -7.35
N LYS A 94 7.44 -4.68 -6.27
CA LYS A 94 6.71 -5.95 -6.24
C LYS A 94 6.18 -6.23 -4.84
N LEU A 95 5.13 -7.06 -4.77
CA LEU A 95 4.52 -7.51 -3.51
C LEU A 95 4.42 -9.03 -3.47
N ALA A 96 4.48 -9.59 -2.26
CA ALA A 96 4.27 -11.02 -1.99
C ALA A 96 3.54 -11.21 -0.66
N TYR A 97 2.95 -12.39 -0.46
CA TYR A 97 2.42 -12.75 0.84
C TYR A 97 3.50 -13.40 1.71
N HIS A 98 3.63 -12.96 2.96
CA HIS A 98 4.53 -13.62 3.91
C HIS A 98 3.82 -14.66 4.80
N ASP A 99 2.52 -14.85 4.64
CA ASP A 99 1.69 -15.73 5.46
C ASP A 99 0.93 -16.80 4.64
N VAL A 100 1.28 -16.98 3.37
CA VAL A 100 0.72 -18.00 2.50
C VAL A 100 1.70 -19.15 2.37
N ASP A 101 1.24 -20.36 2.67
CA ASP A 101 2.02 -21.60 2.51
C ASP A 101 1.20 -22.67 1.75
N LEU A 102 1.55 -22.86 0.50
CA LEU A 102 1.04 -23.93 -0.36
C LEU A 102 2.19 -24.85 -0.85
N THR A 103 3.30 -24.90 -0.13
CA THR A 103 4.49 -25.69 -0.48
C THR A 103 4.17 -27.19 -0.56
N ALA A 104 3.21 -27.66 0.23
CA ALA A 104 2.72 -29.05 0.16
C ALA A 104 2.14 -29.41 -1.23
N PHE A 105 1.76 -28.42 -2.04
CA PHE A 105 1.24 -28.58 -3.40
C PHE A 105 2.27 -28.18 -4.47
N GLY A 106 3.52 -27.91 -4.09
CA GLY A 106 4.60 -27.57 -5.01
C GLY A 106 4.69 -26.10 -5.41
N TYR A 107 3.98 -25.21 -4.73
CA TYR A 107 4.12 -23.77 -4.89
C TYR A 107 5.27 -23.25 -4.06
N ASP A 108 5.82 -22.09 -4.43
CA ASP A 108 6.76 -21.37 -3.57
C ASP A 108 6.06 -20.81 -2.33
N TYR A 109 6.79 -20.66 -1.22
CA TYR A 109 6.25 -19.99 -0.03
C TYR A 109 5.84 -18.55 -0.38
N GLY A 110 4.64 -18.14 0.02
CA GLY A 110 4.06 -16.85 -0.34
C GLY A 110 3.24 -16.88 -1.63
N GLN A 111 3.29 -17.94 -2.41
CA GLN A 111 2.56 -18.06 -3.67
C GLN A 111 1.15 -18.62 -3.48
N MET A 112 0.14 -17.91 -3.94
CA MET A 112 -1.22 -18.41 -4.06
C MET A 112 -1.37 -19.31 -5.27
N SER A 113 -2.26 -20.32 -5.16
CA SER A 113 -2.53 -21.26 -6.25
C SER A 113 -2.91 -20.52 -7.54
N MET A 114 -2.28 -20.89 -8.65
CA MET A 114 -2.48 -20.31 -9.98
C MET A 114 -2.19 -18.81 -10.09
N GLN A 115 -1.47 -18.23 -9.12
CA GLN A 115 -1.04 -16.84 -9.13
C GLN A 115 0.49 -16.76 -9.23
N PRO A 116 1.06 -15.63 -9.66
CA PRO A 116 2.49 -15.41 -9.54
C PRO A 116 2.91 -15.32 -8.07
N LEU A 117 4.17 -15.58 -7.76
CA LEU A 117 4.74 -15.36 -6.43
C LEU A 117 4.78 -13.86 -6.12
N TYR A 118 5.19 -13.05 -7.09
CA TYR A 118 5.28 -11.60 -6.97
C TYR A 118 4.26 -10.91 -7.86
N PHE A 119 3.56 -9.92 -7.31
CA PHE A 119 2.73 -8.99 -8.05
C PHE A 119 3.53 -7.72 -8.30
N GLU A 120 3.87 -7.46 -9.57
CA GLU A 120 4.69 -6.31 -9.94
C GLU A 120 3.85 -5.05 -10.09
N SER A 121 4.32 -3.94 -9.50
CA SER A 121 3.73 -2.62 -9.65
C SER A 121 3.94 -2.08 -11.07
N ASP A 122 3.10 -1.15 -11.49
CA ASP A 122 3.29 -0.44 -12.76
C ASP A 122 4.60 0.35 -12.76
N SER A 123 5.46 0.09 -13.72
CA SER A 123 6.80 0.68 -13.78
C SER A 123 6.78 2.20 -13.95
N THR A 124 5.81 2.74 -14.70
CA THR A 124 5.64 4.18 -14.87
C THR A 124 5.28 4.87 -13.56
N PHE A 125 4.45 4.19 -12.74
CA PHE A 125 4.11 4.70 -11.42
C PHE A 125 5.32 4.66 -10.47
N VAL A 126 6.11 3.57 -10.50
CA VAL A 126 7.34 3.45 -9.70
C VAL A 126 8.30 4.58 -10.05
N GLU A 127 8.60 4.80 -11.33
CA GLU A 127 9.50 5.86 -11.81
C GLU A 127 8.99 7.26 -11.41
N THR A 128 7.68 7.48 -11.50
CA THR A 128 7.08 8.78 -11.11
C THR A 128 7.21 9.03 -9.62
N PHE A 129 6.96 8.02 -8.77
CA PHE A 129 7.17 8.14 -7.33
C PHE A 129 8.64 8.38 -6.98
N GLU A 130 9.57 7.65 -7.60
CA GLU A 130 11.00 7.84 -7.39
C GLU A 130 11.42 9.29 -7.67
N LYS A 131 10.96 9.85 -8.79
CA LYS A 131 11.20 11.25 -9.15
C LYS A 131 10.65 12.23 -8.10
N VAL A 132 9.40 12.03 -7.66
CA VAL A 132 8.75 12.88 -6.67
C VAL A 132 9.49 12.85 -5.33
N LEU A 133 9.87 11.66 -4.86
CA LEU A 133 10.61 11.49 -3.62
C LEU A 133 11.99 12.13 -3.66
N ALA A 134 12.70 11.98 -4.79
CA ALA A 134 13.99 12.63 -4.99
C ALA A 134 13.86 14.16 -5.00
N GLN A 135 12.84 14.72 -5.64
CA GLN A 135 12.57 16.17 -5.64
C GLN A 135 12.24 16.71 -4.24
N ALA A 136 11.51 15.92 -3.45
CA ALA A 136 11.17 16.27 -2.07
C ALA A 136 12.31 16.03 -1.07
N SER A 137 13.45 15.47 -1.50
CA SER A 137 14.56 15.05 -0.64
C SER A 137 14.12 14.10 0.50
N ILE A 138 13.21 13.18 0.19
CA ILE A 138 12.73 12.16 1.13
C ILE A 138 13.54 10.88 0.92
N ASP A 139 14.12 10.36 2.01
CA ASP A 139 14.81 9.07 1.99
C ASP A 139 13.84 7.96 1.61
N SER A 140 14.17 7.20 0.59
CA SER A 140 13.28 6.18 0.05
C SER A 140 14.03 4.96 -0.46
N LYS A 141 13.33 3.82 -0.49
CA LYS A 141 13.80 2.59 -1.15
C LYS A 141 12.70 2.04 -2.04
N ILE A 142 13.13 1.41 -3.14
CA ILE A 142 12.23 0.70 -4.06
C ILE A 142 12.53 -0.79 -3.95
N GLY A 143 11.49 -1.62 -3.74
CA GLY A 143 11.68 -3.06 -3.63
C GLY A 143 10.46 -3.84 -3.15
N LEU A 144 10.71 -4.98 -2.51
CA LEU A 144 9.66 -5.88 -2.04
C LEU A 144 9.00 -5.36 -0.76
N ILE A 145 7.68 -5.25 -0.79
CA ILE A 145 6.82 -5.17 0.41
C ILE A 145 6.12 -6.51 0.59
N ALA A 146 6.14 -7.07 1.81
CA ALA A 146 5.50 -8.33 2.11
C ALA A 146 4.26 -8.13 3.00
N THR A 147 3.17 -8.81 2.62
CA THR A 147 1.83 -8.66 3.23
C THR A 147 1.41 -9.91 3.99
N GLY A 148 0.74 -9.73 5.12
CA GLY A 148 0.03 -10.82 5.81
C GLY A 148 -0.97 -10.28 6.82
N ASP A 149 -1.97 -11.10 7.22
CA ASP A 149 -2.97 -10.72 8.23
C ASP A 149 -2.40 -10.80 9.66
N SER A 150 -1.21 -10.19 9.85
CA SER A 150 -0.54 -10.14 11.15
C SER A 150 0.26 -8.86 11.29
N PHE A 151 0.10 -8.17 12.41
CA PHE A 151 1.00 -7.10 12.81
C PHE A 151 2.34 -7.72 13.23
N ILE A 152 3.41 -7.39 12.52
CA ILE A 152 4.74 -7.94 12.77
C ILE A 152 5.43 -7.10 13.84
N ALA A 153 5.65 -7.72 14.99
CA ALA A 153 6.39 -7.15 16.11
C ALA A 153 7.30 -8.23 16.71
N GLY A 154 8.60 -8.01 16.63
CA GLY A 154 9.65 -8.92 17.15
C GLY A 154 10.57 -9.45 16.08
N GLN A 155 11.85 -9.60 16.47
CA GLN A 155 12.93 -10.01 15.58
C GLN A 155 12.73 -11.44 15.03
N ASP A 156 12.17 -12.34 15.82
CA ASP A 156 11.86 -13.72 15.45
C ASP A 156 10.90 -13.79 14.24
N LYS A 157 9.89 -12.94 14.20
CA LYS A 157 8.96 -12.85 13.08
C LYS A 157 9.63 -12.24 11.84
N ILE A 158 10.45 -11.21 12.04
CA ILE A 158 11.26 -10.62 10.96
C ILE A 158 12.17 -11.68 10.34
N ASP A 159 12.88 -12.45 11.16
CA ASP A 159 13.80 -13.47 10.70
C ASP A 159 13.07 -14.60 9.94
N ALA A 160 11.89 -14.99 10.40
CA ALA A 160 11.05 -15.98 9.71
C ALA A 160 10.62 -15.47 8.32
N ILE A 161 10.23 -14.20 8.18
CA ILE A 161 9.88 -13.60 6.88
C ILE A 161 11.12 -13.52 5.99
N LYS A 162 12.26 -13.08 6.52
CA LYS A 162 13.51 -12.96 5.76
C LYS A 162 14.08 -14.31 5.31
N ALA A 163 13.77 -15.38 6.00
CA ALA A 163 14.17 -16.73 5.58
C ALA A 163 13.58 -17.11 4.21
N HIS A 164 12.38 -16.57 3.87
CA HIS A 164 11.71 -16.78 2.59
C HIS A 164 11.90 -15.60 1.62
N PHE A 165 11.99 -14.38 2.16
CA PHE A 165 12.10 -13.13 1.39
C PHE A 165 13.29 -12.29 1.89
N PRO A 166 14.54 -12.69 1.58
CA PRO A 166 15.72 -12.00 2.09
C PRO A 166 15.85 -10.53 1.65
N GLU A 167 15.21 -10.16 0.53
CA GLU A 167 15.19 -8.80 0.00
C GLU A 167 14.03 -7.93 0.50
N VAL A 168 13.19 -8.41 1.42
CA VAL A 168 12.04 -7.66 1.93
C VAL A 168 12.47 -6.35 2.59
N LEU A 169 11.82 -5.25 2.20
CA LEU A 169 12.08 -3.92 2.75
C LEU A 169 11.15 -3.58 3.90
N ALA A 170 9.86 -3.87 3.75
CA ALA A 170 8.83 -3.52 4.71
C ALA A 170 7.72 -4.57 4.75
N VAL A 171 6.95 -4.57 5.83
CA VAL A 171 5.80 -5.46 6.04
C VAL A 171 4.55 -4.64 6.39
N GLU A 172 3.40 -5.09 5.91
CA GLU A 172 2.10 -4.48 6.14
C GLU A 172 0.98 -5.50 5.93
N MET A 173 -0.29 -5.09 5.89
CA MET A 173 -1.40 -6.04 5.97
C MET A 173 -2.36 -6.02 4.76
N GLU A 174 -2.14 -5.23 3.71
CA GLU A 174 -3.08 -5.03 2.59
C GLU A 174 -2.48 -5.18 1.19
N GLY A 175 -1.25 -4.71 1.00
CA GLY A 175 -0.66 -4.42 -0.31
C GLY A 175 -0.70 -5.58 -1.30
N ALA A 176 -0.31 -6.80 -0.90
CA ALA A 176 -0.34 -7.95 -1.80
C ALA A 176 -1.78 -8.39 -2.16
N ALA A 177 -2.75 -8.19 -1.27
CA ALA A 177 -4.14 -8.48 -1.56
C ALA A 177 -4.74 -7.49 -2.56
N ILE A 178 -4.40 -6.21 -2.42
CA ILE A 178 -4.73 -5.17 -3.40
C ILE A 178 -4.07 -5.48 -4.74
N ALA A 179 -2.78 -5.82 -4.73
CA ALA A 179 -2.02 -6.15 -5.92
C ALA A 179 -2.59 -7.39 -6.65
N GLN A 180 -2.93 -8.46 -5.94
CA GLN A 180 -3.56 -9.64 -6.50
C GLN A 180 -4.93 -9.32 -7.10
N ALA A 181 -5.76 -8.54 -6.40
CA ALA A 181 -7.06 -8.12 -6.91
C ALA A 181 -6.91 -7.23 -8.15
N ALA A 182 -5.99 -6.25 -8.13
CA ALA A 182 -5.68 -5.39 -9.28
C ALA A 182 -5.19 -6.20 -10.49
N HIS A 183 -4.30 -7.16 -10.27
CA HIS A 183 -3.83 -8.10 -11.29
C HIS A 183 -5.00 -8.89 -11.91
N SER A 184 -5.92 -9.38 -11.08
CA SER A 184 -7.07 -10.16 -11.52
C SER A 184 -8.04 -9.33 -12.38
N VAL A 185 -8.23 -8.06 -12.06
CA VAL A 185 -9.08 -7.13 -12.85
C VAL A 185 -8.29 -6.37 -13.92
N LYS A 186 -7.00 -6.69 -14.10
CA LYS A 186 -6.09 -6.11 -15.11
C LYS A 186 -5.99 -4.58 -15.02
N LYS A 187 -5.87 -4.05 -13.82
CA LYS A 187 -5.64 -2.62 -13.59
C LYS A 187 -4.20 -2.38 -13.14
N PRO A 188 -3.52 -1.36 -13.70
CA PRO A 188 -2.23 -0.94 -13.17
C PRO A 188 -2.38 -0.49 -11.72
N PHE A 189 -1.39 -0.79 -10.91
CA PHE A 189 -1.40 -0.46 -9.50
C PHE A 189 -0.02 -0.09 -8.98
N ILE A 190 0.00 0.58 -7.84
CA ILE A 190 1.19 0.82 -7.03
C ILE A 190 0.85 0.82 -5.53
N VAL A 191 1.80 0.39 -4.72
CA VAL A 191 1.74 0.45 -3.25
C VAL A 191 2.90 1.29 -2.74
N VAL A 192 2.60 2.29 -1.91
CA VAL A 192 3.60 3.18 -1.30
C VAL A 192 3.33 3.26 0.20
N ARG A 193 4.38 3.15 1.00
CA ARG A 193 4.28 3.10 2.47
C ARG A 193 5.29 4.05 3.11
N ALA A 194 4.84 4.83 4.09
CA ALA A 194 5.71 5.54 5.01
C ALA A 194 5.96 4.68 6.26
N MET A 195 7.20 4.62 6.72
CA MET A 195 7.55 3.79 7.86
C MET A 195 7.03 4.40 9.15
N SER A 196 6.15 3.69 9.86
CA SER A 196 5.61 4.07 11.18
C SER A 196 6.37 3.45 12.33
N ASP A 197 7.04 2.33 12.08
CA ASP A 197 7.79 1.55 13.05
C ASP A 197 8.90 0.74 12.35
N THR A 198 9.71 0.04 13.14
CA THR A 198 10.80 -0.79 12.63
C THR A 198 10.50 -2.30 12.69
N ALA A 199 9.23 -2.67 12.88
CA ALA A 199 8.78 -4.06 13.09
C ALA A 199 9.52 -4.79 14.24
N ALA A 200 10.31 -4.05 15.06
CA ALA A 200 11.07 -4.56 16.18
C ALA A 200 10.20 -4.78 17.42
N HIS A 201 10.81 -5.03 18.57
CA HIS A 201 10.09 -5.42 19.80
C HIS A 201 9.05 -4.39 20.27
N ASP A 202 9.33 -3.09 20.07
CA ASP A 202 8.44 -1.98 20.48
C ASP A 202 7.60 -1.41 19.33
N ALA A 203 7.39 -2.21 18.27
CA ALA A 203 6.72 -1.76 17.05
C ALA A 203 5.31 -1.19 17.30
N ASN A 204 4.53 -1.78 18.20
CA ASN A 204 3.20 -1.30 18.55
C ASN A 204 3.21 0.08 19.22
N ILE A 205 4.17 0.35 20.11
CA ILE A 205 4.32 1.67 20.78
C ILE A 205 4.72 2.71 19.74
N THR A 206 5.71 2.38 18.92
CA THR A 206 6.22 3.26 17.87
C THR A 206 5.14 3.53 16.82
N PHE A 207 4.34 2.53 16.46
CA PHE A 207 3.21 2.68 15.54
C PHE A 207 2.19 3.70 16.06
N ASP A 208 1.72 3.56 17.30
CA ASP A 208 0.75 4.47 17.91
C ASP A 208 1.25 5.93 17.96
N GLU A 209 2.55 6.11 18.18
CA GLU A 209 3.18 7.43 18.22
C GLU A 209 3.30 8.09 16.84
N PHE A 210 3.63 7.33 15.81
CA PHE A 210 4.02 7.86 14.50
C PHE A 210 3.00 7.66 13.37
N ILE A 211 1.90 6.92 13.59
CA ILE A 211 0.92 6.64 12.54
C ILE A 211 0.32 7.90 11.91
N ILE A 212 0.05 8.93 12.72
CA ILE A 212 -0.50 10.20 12.23
C ILE A 212 0.52 10.90 11.33
N GLN A 213 1.82 10.88 11.71
CA GLN A 213 2.87 11.50 10.92
C GLN A 213 3.11 10.72 9.62
N ALA A 214 3.16 9.41 9.68
CA ALA A 214 3.30 8.53 8.51
C ALA A 214 2.13 8.73 7.53
N GLY A 215 0.89 8.79 8.03
CA GLY A 215 -0.28 9.07 7.22
C GLY A 215 -0.22 10.43 6.52
N LYS A 216 0.18 11.48 7.23
CA LYS A 216 0.38 12.83 6.66
C LYS A 216 1.43 12.85 5.57
N GLN A 217 2.56 12.21 5.81
CA GLN A 217 3.66 12.15 4.85
C GLN A 217 3.24 11.37 3.59
N SER A 218 2.61 10.22 3.77
CA SER A 218 2.10 9.39 2.67
C SER A 218 1.09 10.17 1.81
N ALA A 219 0.15 10.87 2.43
CA ALA A 219 -0.83 11.69 1.73
C ALA A 219 -0.17 12.85 0.94
N ALA A 220 0.79 13.55 1.54
CA ALA A 220 1.50 14.65 0.88
C ALA A 220 2.27 14.18 -0.36
N ILE A 221 2.99 13.07 -0.24
CA ILE A 221 3.74 12.46 -1.36
C ILE A 221 2.78 12.04 -2.48
N LEU A 222 1.64 11.45 -2.13
CA LEU A 222 0.65 11.03 -3.11
C LEU A 222 0.07 12.22 -3.89
N VAL A 223 -0.18 13.35 -3.24
CA VAL A 223 -0.65 14.57 -3.91
C VAL A 223 0.38 15.07 -4.92
N GLU A 224 1.66 15.08 -4.56
CA GLU A 224 2.73 15.47 -5.50
C GLU A 224 2.86 14.45 -6.66
N PHE A 225 2.75 13.16 -6.37
CA PHE A 225 2.71 12.13 -7.41
C PHE A 225 1.58 12.38 -8.42
N LEU A 226 0.37 12.68 -7.95
CA LEU A 226 -0.77 12.95 -8.82
C LEU A 226 -0.58 14.19 -9.70
N LYS A 227 0.20 15.18 -9.28
CA LYS A 227 0.57 16.35 -10.10
C LYS A 227 1.50 15.97 -11.25
N GLU A 228 2.47 15.10 -10.99
CA GLU A 228 3.47 14.65 -11.97
C GLU A 228 2.93 13.56 -12.92
N LEU A 229 1.99 12.74 -12.46
CA LEU A 229 1.40 11.67 -13.26
C LEU A 229 0.70 12.24 -14.51
N ALA A 230 1.00 11.71 -15.68
CA ALA A 230 0.52 12.19 -16.99
C ALA A 230 -1.01 11.99 -17.22
#